data_d6b41e4d3978f6a32447b9aadd753112
#
_entry.id   d6b41e4d3978f6a32447b9aadd753112
#
_cell.length_a   1.000
_cell.length_b   1.000
_cell.length_c   1.000
_cell.angle_alpha   90.00
_cell.angle_beta   90.00
_cell.angle_gamma   90.00
#
_symmetry.space_group_name_H-M   'P 1'
#
loop_
_entity.id
_entity.type
_entity.pdbx_description
1 polymer ?
#
loop_
_entity_poly.entity_id
_entity_poly.type
_entity_poly.pdbx_seq_one_letter_code
_entity_poly.pdbx_strand_id
1 'polypeptide(L)'
;SVHGGGFYHKQKYLPAPAQLPEVLHWSKWKSYATWLSGFALFALLYLRSPAIYLVDPAVAALAPGQAIALALGFLVAGWLVYDLLCRWVGFREGLLGVLVALMVLALAYAATQLFAGRAAYLLVGAVLATIMSANVYFVIIPGQKRMVAALARGETPDPLPGLRGKQRSVHNTYFTLPVVFAMLSIHYATAYAHPHSWLVLALFMAAGALLRQFFVLWHGGGRAWWLLAAALGLLAVVFAWLAPRGVASPSRTGPRDEVALAG
;
A
#
# COMPACT_ATOMS: atom_id res chain seq x y z
N SER A 1 -2.67 16.18 24.37
CA SER A 1 -4.05 15.89 23.93
C SER A 1 -4.97 15.71 25.12
N VAL A 2 -6.24 16.08 24.99
CA VAL A 2 -7.28 15.88 25.99
C VAL A 2 -8.22 14.79 25.47
N HIS A 3 -8.50 13.77 26.29
CA HIS A 3 -9.45 12.71 25.92
C HIS A 3 -10.08 12.14 27.20
N GLY A 4 -11.40 11.94 27.20
CA GLY A 4 -12.11 11.39 28.36
C GLY A 4 -11.93 12.20 29.65
N GLY A 5 -11.84 13.54 29.58
CA GLY A 5 -11.63 14.41 30.75
C GLY A 5 -10.20 14.44 31.30
N GLY A 6 -9.25 13.71 30.69
CA GLY A 6 -7.84 13.69 31.09
C GLY A 6 -6.91 14.36 30.09
N PHE A 7 -5.79 14.88 30.61
CA PHE A 7 -4.72 15.45 29.78
C PHE A 7 -3.63 14.41 29.56
N TYR A 8 -3.30 14.15 28.29
CA TYR A 8 -2.23 13.23 27.91
C TYR A 8 -1.03 14.02 27.39
N HIS A 9 0.12 13.83 28.04
CA HIS A 9 1.40 14.35 27.58
C HIS A 9 2.20 13.23 26.94
N LYS A 10 2.45 13.32 25.61
CA LYS A 10 3.29 12.37 24.88
C LYS A 10 4.64 13.02 24.61
N GLN A 11 5.69 12.41 25.16
CA GLN A 11 7.06 12.87 25.00
C GLN A 11 7.87 11.83 24.22
N LYS A 12 8.71 12.30 23.30
CA LYS A 12 9.63 11.44 22.53
C LYS A 12 11.05 11.74 22.96
N TYR A 13 11.74 10.72 23.45
CA TYR A 13 13.14 10.80 23.84
C TYR A 13 14.03 10.25 22.72
N LEU A 14 15.17 10.90 22.47
CA LEU A 14 16.21 10.47 21.54
C LEU A 14 17.58 10.75 22.20
N PRO A 15 18.44 9.75 22.40
CA PRO A 15 18.26 8.34 22.03
C PRO A 15 17.36 7.56 22.98
N ALA A 16 17.23 7.98 24.25
CA ALA A 16 16.51 7.25 25.28
C ALA A 16 16.05 8.19 26.42
N PRO A 17 15.01 7.80 27.21
CA PRO A 17 14.67 8.48 28.45
C PRO A 17 15.73 8.23 29.52
N ALA A 18 15.84 9.15 30.49
CA ALA A 18 16.73 8.98 31.65
C ALA A 18 16.36 7.77 32.50
N GLN A 19 15.05 7.45 32.58
CA GLN A 19 14.53 6.29 33.28
C GLN A 19 13.50 5.58 32.39
N LEU A 20 13.57 4.26 32.31
CA LEU A 20 12.57 3.45 31.61
C LEU A 20 11.30 3.34 32.47
N PRO A 21 10.10 3.48 31.88
CA PRO A 21 8.86 3.16 32.57
C PRO A 21 8.83 1.68 32.97
N GLU A 22 8.26 1.36 34.13
CA GLU A 22 8.09 -0.03 34.62
C GLU A 22 7.27 -0.87 33.61
N VAL A 23 6.26 -0.26 32.97
CA VAL A 23 5.41 -0.92 31.98
C VAL A 23 5.63 -0.29 30.61
N LEU A 24 6.19 -1.08 29.69
CA LEU A 24 6.37 -0.70 28.30
C LEU A 24 5.22 -1.26 27.45
N HIS A 25 4.50 -0.37 26.77
CA HIS A 25 3.43 -0.76 25.84
C HIS A 25 3.99 -1.06 24.44
N TRP A 26 3.83 -2.32 24.00
CA TRP A 26 4.28 -2.79 22.69
C TRP A 26 3.14 -2.80 21.67
N SER A 27 3.15 -1.86 20.73
CA SER A 27 2.09 -1.74 19.69
C SER A 27 2.17 -2.81 18.58
N LYS A 28 2.95 -3.87 18.74
CA LYS A 28 3.18 -4.92 17.73
C LYS A 28 1.92 -5.69 17.34
N TRP A 29 1.04 -5.93 18.30
CA TRP A 29 -0.17 -6.75 18.10
C TRP A 29 -1.14 -6.15 17.09
N LYS A 30 -1.20 -4.83 16.99
CA LYS A 30 -2.03 -4.15 15.95
C LYS A 30 -1.59 -4.56 14.54
N SER A 31 -0.29 -4.53 14.27
CA SER A 31 0.26 -4.92 12.96
C SER A 31 0.07 -6.41 12.69
N TYR A 32 0.34 -7.26 13.69
CA TYR A 32 0.25 -8.71 13.50
C TYR A 32 -1.19 -9.18 13.28
N ALA A 33 -2.14 -8.71 14.10
CA ALA A 33 -3.54 -9.06 13.95
C ALA A 33 -4.10 -8.60 12.61
N THR A 34 -3.76 -7.38 12.18
CA THR A 34 -4.19 -6.85 10.88
C THR A 34 -3.67 -7.70 9.72
N TRP A 35 -2.38 -8.08 9.75
CA TRP A 35 -1.82 -8.90 8.70
C TRP A 35 -2.39 -10.32 8.70
N LEU A 36 -2.50 -10.97 9.88
CA LEU A 36 -3.02 -12.31 10.00
C LEU A 36 -4.47 -12.41 9.52
N SER A 37 -5.33 -11.46 9.93
CA SER A 37 -6.73 -11.44 9.48
C SER A 37 -6.85 -11.16 7.98
N GLY A 38 -6.04 -10.21 7.46
CA GLY A 38 -5.99 -9.90 6.03
C GLY A 38 -5.50 -11.08 5.20
N PHE A 39 -4.44 -11.77 5.64
CA PHE A 39 -3.94 -12.96 4.98
C PHE A 39 -4.94 -14.13 5.03
N ALA A 40 -5.62 -14.33 6.17
CA ALA A 40 -6.68 -15.34 6.28
C ALA A 40 -7.82 -15.08 5.28
N LEU A 41 -8.27 -13.83 5.15
CA LEU A 41 -9.27 -13.44 4.15
C LEU A 41 -8.75 -13.67 2.72
N PHE A 42 -7.52 -13.29 2.42
CA PHE A 42 -6.91 -13.54 1.12
C PHE A 42 -6.85 -15.04 0.81
N ALA A 43 -6.45 -15.86 1.77
CA ALA A 43 -6.40 -17.31 1.61
C ALA A 43 -7.78 -17.91 1.37
N LEU A 44 -8.77 -17.55 2.18
CA LEU A 44 -10.13 -18.07 2.09
C LEU A 44 -10.85 -17.66 0.80
N LEU A 45 -10.64 -16.44 0.32
CA LEU A 45 -11.34 -15.94 -0.86
C LEU A 45 -10.57 -16.25 -2.16
N TYR A 46 -9.27 -15.99 -2.20
CA TYR A 46 -8.50 -16.04 -3.44
C TYR A 46 -7.73 -17.35 -3.62
N LEU A 47 -7.08 -17.87 -2.56
CA LEU A 47 -6.29 -19.11 -2.72
C LEU A 47 -7.15 -20.37 -2.71
N ARG A 48 -8.32 -20.35 -2.06
CA ARG A 48 -9.25 -21.50 -2.08
C ARG A 48 -9.94 -21.68 -3.44
N SER A 49 -10.18 -20.60 -4.16
CA SER A 49 -10.88 -20.64 -5.45
C SER A 49 -10.11 -19.83 -6.51
N PRO A 50 -8.87 -20.24 -6.82
CA PRO A 50 -7.96 -19.45 -7.66
C PRO A 50 -8.45 -19.32 -9.10
N ALA A 51 -9.12 -20.33 -9.64
CA ALA A 51 -9.69 -20.29 -10.99
C ALA A 51 -10.74 -19.18 -11.17
N ILE A 52 -11.41 -18.77 -10.08
CA ILE A 52 -12.46 -17.73 -10.12
C ILE A 52 -11.88 -16.36 -9.83
N TYR A 53 -10.95 -16.28 -8.88
CA TYR A 53 -10.52 -14.99 -8.33
C TYR A 53 -9.12 -14.53 -8.74
N LEU A 54 -8.19 -15.47 -9.00
CA LEU A 54 -6.81 -15.15 -9.37
C LEU A 54 -6.56 -15.18 -10.87
N VAL A 55 -7.15 -16.18 -11.55
CA VAL A 55 -6.88 -16.44 -12.96
C VAL A 55 -7.87 -15.71 -13.85
N ASP A 56 -7.34 -15.08 -14.90
CA ASP A 56 -8.10 -14.62 -16.04
C ASP A 56 -7.38 -15.10 -17.31
N PRO A 57 -7.97 -16.05 -18.07
CA PRO A 57 -7.34 -16.58 -19.28
C PRO A 57 -7.09 -15.53 -20.36
N ALA A 58 -7.82 -14.39 -20.34
CA ALA A 58 -7.58 -13.29 -21.26
C ALA A 58 -6.31 -12.48 -20.89
N VAL A 59 -5.84 -12.58 -19.64
CA VAL A 59 -4.61 -11.92 -19.17
C VAL A 59 -3.44 -12.90 -19.26
N ALA A 60 -3.57 -14.08 -18.63
CA ALA A 60 -2.54 -15.12 -18.64
C ALA A 60 -3.16 -16.50 -18.44
N ALA A 61 -2.75 -17.48 -19.27
CA ALA A 61 -3.20 -18.86 -19.18
C ALA A 61 -2.46 -19.60 -18.04
N LEU A 62 -2.80 -19.27 -16.79
CA LEU A 62 -2.20 -19.90 -15.61
C LEU A 62 -3.05 -21.06 -15.10
N ALA A 63 -2.40 -22.18 -14.76
CA ALA A 63 -3.06 -23.22 -13.98
C ALA A 63 -3.33 -22.69 -12.55
N PRO A 64 -4.42 -23.14 -11.88
CA PRO A 64 -4.76 -22.68 -10.55
C PRO A 64 -3.64 -22.79 -9.52
N GLY A 65 -2.88 -23.88 -9.52
CA GLY A 65 -1.73 -24.07 -8.63
C GLY A 65 -0.57 -23.11 -8.93
N GLN A 66 -0.34 -22.78 -10.20
CA GLN A 66 0.66 -21.79 -10.60
C GLN A 66 0.28 -20.38 -10.12
N ALA A 67 -1.00 -20.02 -10.26
CA ALA A 67 -1.49 -18.73 -9.77
C ALA A 67 -1.32 -18.59 -8.25
N ILE A 68 -1.60 -19.65 -7.47
CA ILE A 68 -1.35 -19.65 -6.02
C ILE A 68 0.14 -19.48 -5.73
N ALA A 69 1.00 -20.27 -6.37
CA ALA A 69 2.45 -20.21 -6.15
C ALA A 69 3.02 -18.84 -6.49
N LEU A 70 2.60 -18.25 -7.61
CA LEU A 70 2.98 -16.90 -8.00
C LEU A 70 2.48 -15.85 -6.98
N ALA A 71 1.22 -15.91 -6.56
CA ALA A 71 0.67 -14.96 -5.60
C ALA A 71 1.43 -15.01 -4.26
N LEU A 72 1.71 -16.19 -3.73
CA LEU A 72 2.54 -16.35 -2.53
C LEU A 72 3.98 -15.90 -2.77
N GLY A 73 4.53 -16.22 -3.95
CA GLY A 73 5.84 -15.76 -4.39
C GLY A 73 5.97 -14.23 -4.40
N PHE A 74 4.94 -13.51 -4.88
CA PHE A 74 4.89 -12.06 -4.84
C PHE A 74 4.96 -11.50 -3.41
N LEU A 75 4.24 -12.11 -2.46
CA LEU A 75 4.27 -11.68 -1.05
C LEU A 75 5.68 -11.82 -0.47
N VAL A 76 6.31 -12.98 -0.68
CA VAL A 76 7.64 -13.27 -0.15
C VAL A 76 8.72 -12.45 -0.86
N ALA A 77 8.75 -12.49 -2.19
CA ALA A 77 9.75 -11.79 -2.99
C ALA A 77 9.66 -10.27 -2.80
N GLY A 78 8.44 -9.72 -2.73
CA GLY A 78 8.24 -8.29 -2.49
C GLY A 78 8.91 -7.82 -1.22
N TRP A 79 8.75 -8.56 -0.11
CA TRP A 79 9.42 -8.22 1.14
C TRP A 79 10.94 -8.43 1.06
N LEU A 80 11.40 -9.55 0.49
CA LEU A 80 12.83 -9.84 0.39
C LEU A 80 13.57 -8.80 -0.46
N VAL A 81 13.03 -8.44 -1.63
CA VAL A 81 13.61 -7.41 -2.50
C VAL A 81 13.64 -6.06 -1.78
N TYR A 82 12.53 -5.67 -1.15
CA TYR A 82 12.48 -4.43 -0.37
C TYR A 82 13.50 -4.42 0.79
N ASP A 83 13.61 -5.52 1.54
CA ASP A 83 14.57 -5.61 2.65
C ASP A 83 16.02 -5.54 2.15
N LEU A 84 16.32 -6.20 1.03
CA LEU A 84 17.61 -6.17 0.38
C LEU A 84 17.97 -4.74 -0.08
N LEU A 85 17.05 -4.03 -0.74
CA LEU A 85 17.25 -2.64 -1.12
C LEU A 85 17.58 -1.75 0.08
N CYS A 86 16.84 -1.89 1.17
CA CYS A 86 17.10 -1.13 2.39
C CYS A 86 18.47 -1.45 3.03
N ARG A 87 18.94 -2.69 2.93
CA ARG A 87 20.28 -3.08 3.44
C ARG A 87 21.39 -2.58 2.55
N TRP A 88 21.25 -2.65 1.22
CA TRP A 88 22.28 -2.25 0.27
C TRP A 88 22.42 -0.73 0.18
N VAL A 89 21.30 -0.02 0.04
CA VAL A 89 21.31 1.43 -0.12
C VAL A 89 21.55 2.14 1.21
N GLY A 90 21.21 1.49 2.33
CA GLY A 90 21.38 2.04 3.66
C GLY A 90 20.53 3.29 3.89
N PHE A 91 21.13 4.35 4.40
CA PHE A 91 20.44 5.59 4.77
C PHE A 91 20.44 6.67 3.67
N ARG A 92 20.68 6.30 2.41
CA ARG A 92 20.54 7.22 1.26
C ARG A 92 19.07 7.35 0.88
N GLU A 93 18.31 8.08 1.67
CA GLU A 93 16.84 8.14 1.63
C GLU A 93 16.27 8.47 0.23
N GLY A 94 16.90 9.43 -0.51
CA GLY A 94 16.44 9.79 -1.85
C GLY A 94 16.58 8.64 -2.87
N LEU A 95 17.76 8.02 -2.91
CA LEU A 95 18.01 6.88 -3.80
C LEU A 95 17.12 5.69 -3.43
N LEU A 96 17.01 5.39 -2.13
CA LEU A 96 16.17 4.30 -1.66
C LEU A 96 14.70 4.55 -2.02
N GLY A 97 14.21 5.77 -1.85
CA GLY A 97 12.84 6.14 -2.23
C GLY A 97 12.55 5.90 -3.72
N VAL A 98 13.49 6.29 -4.60
CA VAL A 98 13.37 6.04 -6.04
C VAL A 98 13.36 4.53 -6.35
N LEU A 99 14.28 3.76 -5.78
CA LEU A 99 14.35 2.32 -6.03
C LEU A 99 13.12 1.57 -5.51
N VAL A 100 12.60 1.97 -4.35
CA VAL A 100 11.35 1.42 -3.81
C VAL A 100 10.16 1.80 -4.69
N ALA A 101 10.09 3.03 -5.21
CA ALA A 101 9.06 3.42 -6.15
C ALA A 101 9.12 2.60 -7.45
N LEU A 102 10.30 2.40 -8.01
CA LEU A 102 10.50 1.55 -9.19
C LEU A 102 10.11 0.09 -8.91
N MET A 103 10.45 -0.44 -7.74
CA MET A 103 10.02 -1.78 -7.32
C MET A 103 8.49 -1.88 -7.26
N VAL A 104 7.81 -0.89 -6.71
CA VAL A 104 6.34 -0.87 -6.63
C VAL A 104 5.71 -0.76 -8.01
N LEU A 105 6.28 0.03 -8.91
CA LEU A 105 5.84 0.11 -10.32
C LEU A 105 6.00 -1.23 -11.04
N ALA A 106 7.15 -1.88 -10.89
CA ALA A 106 7.41 -3.20 -11.47
C ALA A 106 6.45 -4.26 -10.92
N LEU A 107 6.17 -4.21 -9.60
CA LEU A 107 5.20 -5.06 -8.93
C LEU A 107 3.79 -4.86 -9.50
N ALA A 108 3.34 -3.61 -9.65
CA ALA A 108 2.03 -3.28 -10.20
C ALA A 108 1.90 -3.75 -11.66
N TYR A 109 2.92 -3.50 -12.47
CA TYR A 109 2.97 -3.97 -13.85
C TYR A 109 2.91 -5.50 -13.93
N ALA A 110 3.80 -6.20 -13.23
CA ALA A 110 3.87 -7.66 -13.25
C ALA A 110 2.56 -8.31 -12.75
N ALA A 111 1.97 -7.77 -11.68
CA ALA A 111 0.72 -8.29 -11.15
C ALA A 111 -0.43 -8.17 -12.17
N THR A 112 -0.54 -7.05 -12.88
CA THR A 112 -1.60 -6.82 -13.88
C THR A 112 -1.39 -7.61 -15.17
N GLN A 113 -0.18 -8.14 -15.43
CA GLN A 113 0.10 -9.02 -16.58
C GLN A 113 -0.13 -10.52 -16.26
N LEU A 114 -0.28 -10.88 -14.99
CA LEU A 114 -0.35 -12.28 -14.56
C LEU A 114 -1.70 -12.65 -13.96
N PHE A 115 -2.39 -11.71 -13.31
CA PHE A 115 -3.60 -12.01 -12.55
C PHE A 115 -4.81 -11.24 -13.08
N ALA A 116 -6.00 -11.76 -12.79
CA ALA A 116 -7.25 -11.04 -13.01
C ALA A 116 -7.15 -9.61 -12.40
N GLY A 117 -7.64 -8.60 -13.09
CA GLY A 117 -7.40 -7.21 -12.72
C GLY A 117 -7.74 -6.86 -11.27
N ARG A 118 -8.86 -7.40 -10.76
CA ARG A 118 -9.24 -7.28 -9.35
C ARG A 118 -8.23 -7.91 -8.39
N ALA A 119 -7.74 -9.11 -8.74
CA ALA A 119 -6.74 -9.82 -7.95
C ALA A 119 -5.39 -9.13 -7.99
N ALA A 120 -4.98 -8.60 -9.14
CA ALA A 120 -3.74 -7.87 -9.30
C ALA A 120 -3.65 -6.66 -8.34
N TYR A 121 -4.72 -5.87 -8.27
CA TYR A 121 -4.80 -4.72 -7.37
C TYR A 121 -4.72 -5.14 -5.90
N LEU A 122 -5.53 -6.14 -5.51
CA LEU A 122 -5.48 -6.67 -4.15
C LEU A 122 -4.10 -7.22 -3.81
N LEU A 123 -3.46 -7.94 -4.74
CA LEU A 123 -2.15 -8.55 -4.52
C LEU A 123 -1.06 -7.47 -4.30
N VAL A 124 -1.06 -6.38 -5.08
CA VAL A 124 -0.14 -5.27 -4.85
C VAL A 124 -0.34 -4.67 -3.46
N GLY A 125 -1.58 -4.44 -3.05
CA GLY A 125 -1.90 -4.00 -1.70
C GLY A 125 -1.43 -4.99 -0.62
N ALA A 126 -1.64 -6.29 -0.84
CA ALA A 126 -1.21 -7.35 0.07
C ALA A 126 0.32 -7.46 0.19
N VAL A 127 1.07 -7.28 -0.91
CA VAL A 127 2.55 -7.21 -0.87
C VAL A 127 3.02 -6.03 -0.03
N LEU A 128 2.49 -4.84 -0.27
CA LEU A 128 2.85 -3.65 0.52
C LEU A 128 2.49 -3.83 2.01
N ALA A 129 1.31 -4.37 2.32
CA ALA A 129 0.90 -4.68 3.69
C ALA A 129 1.81 -5.73 4.34
N THR A 130 2.26 -6.72 3.57
CA THR A 130 3.24 -7.73 4.03
C THR A 130 4.58 -7.08 4.34
N ILE A 131 5.08 -6.19 3.47
CA ILE A 131 6.29 -5.40 3.73
C ILE A 131 6.15 -4.60 5.04
N MET A 132 5.02 -3.93 5.23
CA MET A 132 4.76 -3.13 6.43
C MET A 132 4.80 -3.97 7.71
N SER A 133 4.13 -5.12 7.72
CA SER A 133 4.07 -6.01 8.88
C SER A 133 5.40 -6.74 9.11
N ALA A 134 6.08 -7.18 8.06
CA ALA A 134 7.40 -7.78 8.13
C ALA A 134 8.45 -6.79 8.66
N ASN A 135 8.38 -5.52 8.27
CA ASN A 135 9.20 -4.46 8.87
C ASN A 135 9.02 -4.36 10.39
N VAL A 136 7.77 -4.44 10.87
CA VAL A 136 7.49 -4.44 12.32
C VAL A 136 8.06 -5.68 12.97
N TYR A 137 7.83 -6.86 12.38
CA TYR A 137 8.20 -8.14 12.95
C TYR A 137 9.72 -8.37 12.97
N PHE A 138 10.40 -8.17 11.84
CA PHE A 138 11.81 -8.54 11.67
C PHE A 138 12.80 -7.42 11.98
N VAL A 139 12.39 -6.15 11.90
CA VAL A 139 13.31 -5.02 12.03
C VAL A 139 12.98 -4.12 13.22
N ILE A 140 11.74 -3.59 13.28
CA ILE A 140 11.40 -2.57 14.27
C ILE A 140 11.37 -3.16 15.68
N ILE A 141 10.57 -4.18 15.93
CA ILE A 141 10.41 -4.76 17.28
C ILE A 141 11.70 -5.41 17.79
N PRO A 142 12.46 -6.22 17.01
CA PRO A 142 13.74 -6.74 17.47
C PRO A 142 14.76 -5.65 17.78
N GLY A 143 14.79 -4.59 16.97
CA GLY A 143 15.65 -3.43 17.21
C GLY A 143 15.31 -2.72 18.52
N GLN A 144 14.04 -2.42 18.74
CA GLN A 144 13.56 -1.80 19.99
C GLN A 144 13.84 -2.67 21.21
N LYS A 145 13.62 -3.99 21.13
CA LYS A 145 13.94 -4.91 22.23
C LYS A 145 15.42 -4.88 22.62
N ARG A 146 16.33 -4.82 21.63
CA ARG A 146 17.79 -4.71 21.90
C ARG A 146 18.13 -3.42 22.63
N MET A 147 17.56 -2.29 22.18
CA MET A 147 17.77 -0.98 22.83
C MET A 147 17.25 -0.96 24.27
N VAL A 148 16.05 -1.48 24.52
CA VAL A 148 15.46 -1.57 25.86
C VAL A 148 16.32 -2.47 26.76
N ALA A 149 16.79 -3.62 26.27
CA ALA A 149 17.65 -4.52 27.03
C ALA A 149 18.99 -3.89 27.42
N ALA A 150 19.61 -3.10 26.54
CA ALA A 150 20.84 -2.36 26.87
C ALA A 150 20.58 -1.32 27.98
N LEU A 151 19.50 -0.54 27.86
CA LEU A 151 19.12 0.43 28.89
C LEU A 151 18.82 -0.21 30.24
N ALA A 152 18.16 -1.37 30.25
CA ALA A 152 17.88 -2.12 31.49
C ALA A 152 19.16 -2.60 32.17
N ARG A 153 20.26 -2.80 31.44
CA ARG A 153 21.59 -3.12 32.01
C ARG A 153 22.41 -1.88 32.37
N GLY A 154 21.87 -0.66 32.21
CA GLY A 154 22.61 0.58 32.42
C GLY A 154 23.61 0.91 31.32
N GLU A 155 23.55 0.22 30.17
CA GLU A 155 24.44 0.43 29.03
C GLU A 155 23.87 1.49 28.07
N THR A 156 24.74 2.22 27.38
CA THR A 156 24.33 3.09 26.27
C THR A 156 23.92 2.23 25.06
N PRO A 157 22.66 2.31 24.59
CA PRO A 157 22.23 1.47 23.48
C PRO A 157 22.89 1.88 22.16
N ASP A 158 23.21 0.89 21.31
CA ASP A 158 23.60 1.13 19.92
C ASP A 158 22.45 1.87 19.19
N PRO A 159 22.71 3.04 18.57
CA PRO A 159 21.69 3.81 17.88
C PRO A 159 21.23 3.16 16.54
N LEU A 160 22.03 2.28 15.95
CA LEU A 160 21.78 1.72 14.62
C LEU A 160 20.44 0.96 14.49
N PRO A 161 20.05 0.09 15.45
CA PRO A 161 18.72 -0.55 15.43
C PRO A 161 17.57 0.47 15.45
N GLY A 162 17.73 1.55 16.20
CA GLY A 162 16.75 2.63 16.26
C GLY A 162 16.62 3.38 14.93
N LEU A 163 17.75 3.71 14.29
CA LEU A 163 17.78 4.38 12.98
C LEU A 163 17.16 3.50 11.89
N ARG A 164 17.49 2.21 11.85
CA ARG A 164 16.86 1.25 10.92
C ARG A 164 15.36 1.13 11.17
N GLY A 165 14.95 1.02 12.42
CA GLY A 165 13.53 1.00 12.79
C GLY A 165 12.78 2.26 12.37
N LYS A 166 13.40 3.44 12.53
CA LYS A 166 12.85 4.72 12.08
C LYS A 166 12.65 4.75 10.57
N GLN A 167 13.66 4.35 9.78
CA GLN A 167 13.59 4.29 8.31
C GLN A 167 12.41 3.42 7.86
N ARG A 168 12.31 2.18 8.39
CA ARG A 168 11.22 1.26 8.06
C ARG A 168 9.85 1.82 8.46
N SER A 169 9.76 2.47 9.60
CA SER A 169 8.53 3.11 10.07
C SER A 169 8.09 4.27 9.17
N VAL A 170 9.04 5.05 8.65
CA VAL A 170 8.76 6.11 7.67
C VAL A 170 8.21 5.50 6.39
N HIS A 171 8.83 4.46 5.82
CA HIS A 171 8.34 3.78 4.63
C HIS A 171 6.94 3.21 4.84
N ASN A 172 6.67 2.56 5.99
CA ASN A 172 5.33 2.07 6.32
C ASN A 172 4.28 3.18 6.25
N THR A 173 4.63 4.39 6.67
CA THR A 173 3.70 5.54 6.59
C THR A 173 3.42 5.99 5.16
N TYR A 174 4.41 5.88 4.25
CA TYR A 174 4.19 6.17 2.82
C TYR A 174 3.38 5.09 2.12
N PHE A 175 3.50 3.82 2.53
CA PHE A 175 2.71 2.72 1.98
C PHE A 175 1.25 2.72 2.42
N THR A 176 0.88 3.43 3.49
CA THR A 176 -0.48 3.38 4.05
C THR A 176 -1.55 3.76 3.03
N LEU A 177 -1.44 4.92 2.37
CA LEU A 177 -2.43 5.35 1.37
C LEU A 177 -2.42 4.47 0.11
N PRO A 178 -1.26 4.09 -0.47
CA PRO A 178 -1.19 3.09 -1.53
C PRO A 178 -1.89 1.77 -1.19
N VAL A 179 -1.69 1.21 0.00
CA VAL A 179 -2.36 -0.03 0.43
C VAL A 179 -3.86 0.15 0.52
N VAL A 180 -4.32 1.23 1.17
CA VAL A 180 -5.75 1.52 1.30
C VAL A 180 -6.38 1.66 -0.08
N PHE A 181 -5.75 2.41 -0.99
CA PHE A 181 -6.25 2.55 -2.35
C PHE A 181 -6.32 1.20 -3.07
N ALA A 182 -5.23 0.43 -3.09
CA ALA A 182 -5.18 -0.86 -3.77
C ALA A 182 -6.25 -1.83 -3.26
N MET A 183 -6.53 -1.84 -1.96
CA MET A 183 -7.55 -2.69 -1.36
C MET A 183 -8.99 -2.20 -1.61
N LEU A 184 -9.21 -0.89 -1.65
CA LEU A 184 -10.55 -0.34 -1.95
C LEU A 184 -10.88 -0.41 -3.44
N SER A 185 -9.90 -0.27 -4.31
CA SER A 185 -10.10 -0.21 -5.77
C SER A 185 -10.58 -1.52 -6.38
N ILE A 186 -10.56 -2.64 -5.65
CA ILE A 186 -11.22 -3.89 -6.07
C ILE A 186 -12.72 -3.76 -6.26
N HIS A 187 -13.34 -2.70 -5.71
CA HIS A 187 -14.76 -2.38 -5.88
C HIS A 187 -15.03 -1.49 -7.10
N TYR A 188 -14.00 -0.98 -7.78
CA TYR A 188 -14.11 -0.05 -8.89
C TYR A 188 -13.62 -0.68 -10.19
N ALA A 189 -14.54 -1.32 -10.94
CA ALA A 189 -14.23 -2.01 -12.19
C ALA A 189 -13.58 -1.09 -13.22
N THR A 190 -13.97 0.18 -13.29
CA THR A 190 -13.38 1.17 -14.19
C THR A 190 -11.88 1.34 -14.01
N ALA A 191 -11.35 1.10 -12.81
CA ALA A 191 -9.91 1.19 -12.53
C ALA A 191 -9.18 -0.09 -12.93
N TYR A 192 -9.60 -1.26 -12.42
CA TYR A 192 -8.85 -2.51 -12.63
C TYR A 192 -9.12 -3.17 -14.00
N ALA A 193 -10.24 -2.86 -14.67
CA ALA A 193 -10.54 -3.35 -16.01
C ALA A 193 -10.00 -2.44 -17.13
N HIS A 194 -9.35 -1.32 -16.78
CA HIS A 194 -8.78 -0.41 -17.77
C HIS A 194 -7.58 -1.08 -18.48
N PRO A 195 -7.40 -0.89 -19.81
CA PRO A 195 -6.26 -1.46 -20.57
C PRO A 195 -4.89 -1.13 -19.98
N HIS A 196 -4.76 0.02 -19.34
CA HIS A 196 -3.56 0.47 -18.63
C HIS A 196 -3.77 0.47 -17.11
N SER A 197 -4.41 -0.56 -16.58
CA SER A 197 -4.76 -0.67 -15.15
C SER A 197 -3.54 -0.54 -14.22
N TRP A 198 -2.37 -1.06 -14.62
CA TRP A 198 -1.13 -0.89 -13.86
C TRP A 198 -0.75 0.59 -13.68
N LEU A 199 -0.94 1.41 -14.74
CA LEU A 199 -0.63 2.84 -14.69
C LEU A 199 -1.66 3.60 -13.85
N VAL A 200 -2.94 3.23 -13.96
CA VAL A 200 -4.00 3.77 -13.08
C VAL A 200 -3.64 3.52 -11.61
N LEU A 201 -3.28 2.28 -11.27
CA LEU A 201 -2.85 1.92 -9.91
C LEU A 201 -1.62 2.72 -9.47
N ALA A 202 -0.60 2.82 -10.33
CA ALA A 202 0.63 3.57 -10.06
C ALA A 202 0.38 5.05 -9.80
N LEU A 203 -0.47 5.70 -10.61
CA LEU A 203 -0.81 7.12 -10.45
C LEU A 203 -1.57 7.40 -9.15
N PHE A 204 -2.51 6.53 -8.78
CA PHE A 204 -3.18 6.63 -7.48
C PHE A 204 -2.21 6.45 -6.30
N MET A 205 -1.30 5.47 -6.39
CA MET A 205 -0.28 5.27 -5.36
C MET A 205 0.67 6.48 -5.26
N ALA A 206 1.05 7.06 -6.40
CA ALA A 206 1.86 8.28 -6.44
C ALA A 206 1.12 9.48 -5.81
N ALA A 207 -0.16 9.67 -6.11
CA ALA A 207 -0.98 10.69 -5.48
C ALA A 207 -1.04 10.50 -3.96
N GLY A 208 -1.22 9.26 -3.49
CA GLY A 208 -1.17 8.91 -2.07
C GLY A 208 0.17 9.24 -1.41
N ALA A 209 1.29 8.96 -2.08
CA ALA A 209 2.63 9.29 -1.60
C ALA A 209 2.86 10.81 -1.53
N LEU A 210 2.44 11.57 -2.54
CA LEU A 210 2.50 13.04 -2.56
C LEU A 210 1.66 13.64 -1.42
N LEU A 211 0.45 13.16 -1.23
CA LEU A 211 -0.42 13.57 -0.14
C LEU A 211 0.23 13.29 1.22
N ARG A 212 0.84 12.10 1.37
CA ARG A 212 1.58 11.77 2.59
C ARG A 212 2.76 12.69 2.82
N GLN A 213 3.54 12.99 1.78
CA GLN A 213 4.67 13.92 1.87
C GLN A 213 4.22 15.33 2.29
N PHE A 214 3.09 15.81 1.74
CA PHE A 214 2.49 17.07 2.17
C PHE A 214 2.25 17.08 3.69
N PHE A 215 1.58 16.06 4.23
CA PHE A 215 1.30 15.99 5.68
C PHE A 215 2.57 15.84 6.53
N VAL A 216 3.59 15.14 6.06
CA VAL A 216 4.88 15.05 6.77
C VAL A 216 5.51 16.42 6.91
N LEU A 217 5.57 17.20 5.83
CA LEU A 217 6.13 18.56 5.86
C LEU A 217 5.24 19.51 6.67
N TRP A 218 3.92 19.42 6.51
CA TRP A 218 2.97 20.24 7.26
C TRP A 218 3.12 20.09 8.77
N HIS A 219 3.20 18.86 9.28
CA HIS A 219 3.42 18.60 10.71
C HIS A 219 4.83 18.97 11.19
N GLY A 220 5.78 19.08 10.26
CA GLY A 220 7.13 19.61 10.53
C GLY A 220 7.23 21.14 10.47
N GLY A 221 6.10 21.87 10.29
CA GLY A 221 6.08 23.34 10.18
C GLY A 221 6.32 23.86 8.76
N GLY A 222 6.54 22.99 7.77
CA GLY A 222 6.69 23.38 6.35
C GLY A 222 5.34 23.61 5.67
N ARG A 223 5.32 24.46 4.63
CA ARG A 223 4.10 24.79 3.87
C ARG A 223 4.30 24.49 2.38
N ALA A 224 4.39 23.20 2.05
CA ALA A 224 4.58 22.75 0.65
C ALA A 224 3.23 22.51 -0.05
N TRP A 225 2.41 23.56 -0.20
CA TRP A 225 1.08 23.50 -0.83
C TRP A 225 1.09 22.93 -2.25
N TRP A 226 2.21 23.07 -2.97
CA TRP A 226 2.38 22.53 -4.30
C TRP A 226 2.28 21.00 -4.33
N LEU A 227 2.67 20.30 -3.25
CA LEU A 227 2.50 18.84 -3.14
C LEU A 227 1.03 18.44 -3.07
N LEU A 228 0.22 19.21 -2.33
CA LEU A 228 -1.22 18.99 -2.27
C LEU A 228 -1.87 19.26 -3.63
N ALA A 229 -1.50 20.38 -4.26
CA ALA A 229 -1.99 20.73 -5.60
C ALA A 229 -1.59 19.66 -6.63
N ALA A 230 -0.35 19.16 -6.60
CA ALA A 230 0.12 18.09 -7.46
C ALA A 230 -0.65 16.77 -7.24
N ALA A 231 -0.89 16.38 -5.98
CA ALA A 231 -1.67 15.20 -5.65
C ALA A 231 -3.12 15.30 -6.16
N LEU A 232 -3.78 16.43 -5.90
CA LEU A 232 -5.16 16.66 -6.35
C LEU A 232 -5.25 16.76 -7.88
N GLY A 233 -4.29 17.43 -8.54
CA GLY A 233 -4.19 17.50 -9.98
C GLY A 233 -4.02 16.12 -10.62
N LEU A 234 -3.16 15.29 -10.03
CA LEU A 234 -2.95 13.92 -10.48
C LEU A 234 -4.22 13.08 -10.34
N LEU A 235 -4.93 13.18 -9.22
CA LEU A 235 -6.23 12.52 -9.02
C LEU A 235 -7.27 13.01 -10.03
N ALA A 236 -7.35 14.32 -10.28
CA ALA A 236 -8.27 14.88 -11.26
C ALA A 236 -8.01 14.35 -12.68
N VAL A 237 -6.73 14.25 -13.07
CA VAL A 237 -6.33 13.66 -14.36
C VAL A 237 -6.75 12.19 -14.45
N VAL A 238 -6.51 11.40 -13.41
CA VAL A 238 -6.88 9.99 -13.39
C VAL A 238 -8.40 9.83 -13.45
N PHE A 239 -9.17 10.60 -12.67
CA PHE A 239 -10.63 10.53 -12.72
C PHE A 239 -11.19 10.97 -14.08
N ALA A 240 -10.63 12.03 -14.68
CA ALA A 240 -11.02 12.45 -16.01
C ALA A 240 -10.68 11.38 -17.08
N TRP A 241 -9.57 10.67 -16.91
CA TRP A 241 -9.17 9.57 -17.79
C TRP A 241 -10.09 8.34 -17.65
N LEU A 242 -10.52 8.02 -16.44
CA LEU A 242 -11.43 6.92 -16.13
C LEU A 242 -12.91 7.25 -16.36
N ALA A 243 -13.24 8.54 -16.57
CA ALA A 243 -14.62 8.96 -16.79
C ALA A 243 -15.21 8.25 -18.03
N PRO A 244 -16.44 7.72 -17.93
CA PRO A 244 -17.10 7.11 -19.11
C PRO A 244 -17.18 8.14 -20.23
N ARG A 245 -16.48 7.89 -21.31
CA ARG A 245 -16.69 8.65 -22.54
C ARG A 245 -18.08 8.32 -23.01
N GLY A 246 -19.00 9.28 -23.03
CA GLY A 246 -20.40 9.08 -23.37
C GLY A 246 -20.50 8.23 -24.64
N VAL A 247 -21.07 7.03 -24.48
CA VAL A 247 -21.54 6.26 -25.63
C VAL A 247 -22.63 7.16 -26.21
N ALA A 248 -22.36 7.75 -27.38
CA ALA A 248 -23.41 8.44 -28.13
C ALA A 248 -24.59 7.47 -28.21
N SER A 249 -25.70 7.84 -27.57
CA SER A 249 -26.91 7.03 -27.66
C SER A 249 -27.17 6.81 -29.14
N PRO A 250 -27.27 5.57 -29.62
CA PRO A 250 -27.68 5.34 -30.99
C PRO A 250 -28.99 6.12 -31.17
N SER A 251 -28.98 7.11 -32.07
CA SER A 251 -30.16 7.87 -32.42
C SER A 251 -31.25 6.86 -32.77
N ARG A 252 -32.30 6.80 -31.97
CA ARG A 252 -33.52 6.09 -32.31
C ARG A 252 -34.20 6.82 -33.50
N THR A 253 -33.61 6.67 -34.66
CA THR A 253 -34.28 6.86 -35.91
C THR A 253 -34.72 5.49 -36.42
N GLY A 254 -35.67 4.90 -35.70
CA GLY A 254 -36.52 3.85 -36.24
C GLY A 254 -37.59 4.55 -37.09
N PRO A 255 -37.91 4.07 -38.28
CA PRO A 255 -39.03 4.62 -39.05
C PRO A 255 -40.31 4.46 -38.18
N ARG A 256 -41.04 5.56 -38.02
CA ARG A 256 -42.43 5.50 -37.61
C ARG A 256 -43.16 4.79 -38.71
N ASP A 257 -43.54 3.55 -38.47
CA ASP A 257 -44.54 2.90 -39.31
C ASP A 257 -45.80 3.71 -39.17
N GLU A 258 -46.14 4.48 -40.18
CA GLU A 258 -47.47 4.99 -40.43
C GLU A 258 -48.32 3.75 -40.68
N VAL A 259 -48.94 3.25 -39.61
CA VAL A 259 -50.10 2.37 -39.75
C VAL A 259 -51.21 3.30 -40.21
N ALA A 260 -51.38 3.36 -41.52
CA ALA A 260 -52.49 3.98 -42.19
C ALA A 260 -53.79 3.38 -41.62
N LEU A 261 -54.63 4.26 -41.10
CA LEU A 261 -56.05 4.03 -40.94
C LEU A 261 -56.64 3.99 -42.35
N ALA A 262 -56.96 2.81 -42.81
CA ALA A 262 -57.79 2.61 -43.98
C ALA A 262 -58.70 1.41 -43.72
N GLY A 263 -59.96 1.64 -43.65
CA GLY A 263 -61.04 0.65 -43.62
C GLY A 263 -61.93 0.72 -42.41
#